data_bbc28abfcf16d154544af6ca4337e3f5
#
_entry.id   bbc28abfcf16d154544af6ca4337e3f5
#
_cell.length_a   1.000
_cell.length_b   1.000
_cell.length_c   1.000
_cell.angle_alpha   90.00
_cell.angle_beta   90.00
_cell.angle_gamma   90.00
#
_symmetry.space_group_name_H-M   'P 1'
#
loop_
_entity.id
_entity.type
_entity.pdbx_description
1 polymer ?
#
loop_
_entity_poly.entity_id
_entity_poly.type
_entity_poly.pdbx_seq_one_letter_code
_entity_poly.pdbx_strand_id
1 'polypeptide(L)'
;MNKRILLVDDERNLNQLIATNLKFEGYETESAYSGIEAIDKLGRFSPDLVVLDVMMPGMDGFEVLEHLRHVSSIPVILLTAKNRVDDRIRGLSLGADDYLGKPFAIDELTARIEAVLRRSRPSQPEPKEPEETLAFASLKCNLAQHSASANGIELPLQNLEYQLLICLVKAGERVLSYNYLLSSLWEDDRGDIATLRVTVGKLRGKMKQALGYDPILTVHGIGYRLHTPVNNHPDFKNKSL
;
A
#
# COMPACT_ATOMS: atom_id res chain seq x y z
N MET A 1 7.90 1.77 -21.98
CA MET A 1 9.13 2.04 -21.20
C MET A 1 9.32 0.93 -20.21
N ASN A 2 10.54 0.44 -20.06
CA ASN A 2 10.84 -0.59 -19.05
C ASN A 2 10.66 0.00 -17.65
N LYS A 3 10.10 -0.78 -16.74
CA LYS A 3 9.95 -0.36 -15.34
C LYS A 3 11.30 -0.37 -14.63
N ARG A 4 11.56 0.65 -13.82
CA ARG A 4 12.83 0.88 -13.11
C ARG A 4 12.73 0.43 -11.66
N ILE A 5 13.65 -0.43 -11.24
CA ILE A 5 13.68 -1.01 -9.90
C ILE A 5 15.00 -0.69 -9.23
N LEU A 6 14.94 -0.03 -8.08
CA LEU A 6 16.11 0.20 -7.22
C LEU A 6 16.22 -0.97 -6.24
N LEU A 7 17.36 -1.64 -6.25
CA LEU A 7 17.71 -2.75 -5.35
C LEU A 7 18.65 -2.23 -4.26
N VAL A 8 18.25 -2.36 -3.02
CA VAL A 8 19.01 -1.88 -1.86
C VAL A 8 19.28 -3.03 -0.91
N ASP A 9 20.51 -3.52 -0.91
CA ASP A 9 20.95 -4.67 -0.10
C ASP A 9 22.49 -4.63 -0.02
N ASP A 10 23.07 -4.70 1.18
CA ASP A 10 24.51 -4.66 1.37
C ASP A 10 25.21 -5.95 0.95
N GLU A 11 24.47 -7.07 0.82
CA GLU A 11 24.96 -8.33 0.29
C GLU A 11 25.09 -8.27 -1.25
N ARG A 12 26.28 -7.89 -1.71
CA ARG A 12 26.58 -7.64 -3.14
C ARG A 12 26.19 -8.80 -4.05
N ASN A 13 26.44 -10.06 -3.61
CA ASN A 13 26.15 -11.24 -4.41
C ASN A 13 24.64 -11.44 -4.62
N LEU A 14 23.86 -11.27 -3.56
CA LEU A 14 22.40 -11.36 -3.62
C LEU A 14 21.82 -10.24 -4.47
N ASN A 15 22.27 -8.99 -4.23
CA ASN A 15 21.83 -7.83 -4.99
C ASN A 15 22.11 -8.01 -6.49
N GLN A 16 23.32 -8.46 -6.86
CA GLN A 16 23.70 -8.70 -8.26
C GLN A 16 22.90 -9.85 -8.89
N LEU A 17 22.61 -10.93 -8.14
CA LEU A 17 21.78 -12.03 -8.60
C LEU A 17 20.37 -11.55 -8.91
N ILE A 18 19.74 -10.78 -7.99
CA ILE A 18 18.42 -10.19 -8.19
C ILE A 18 18.43 -9.27 -9.42
N ALA A 19 19.42 -8.35 -9.51
CA ALA A 19 19.54 -7.42 -10.62
C ALA A 19 19.62 -8.12 -11.97
N THR A 20 20.39 -9.21 -12.05
CA THR A 20 20.57 -9.96 -13.28
C THR A 20 19.27 -10.62 -13.73
N ASN A 21 18.55 -11.26 -12.81
CA ASN A 21 17.27 -11.91 -13.12
C ASN A 21 16.20 -10.87 -13.53
N LEU A 22 16.07 -9.76 -12.80
CA LEU A 22 15.11 -8.72 -13.16
C LEU A 22 15.41 -8.06 -14.51
N LYS A 23 16.68 -7.89 -14.87
CA LYS A 23 17.06 -7.43 -16.22
C LYS A 23 16.65 -8.41 -17.29
N PHE A 24 16.76 -9.72 -17.02
CA PHE A 24 16.32 -10.76 -17.94
C PHE A 24 14.80 -10.71 -18.17
N GLU A 25 14.04 -10.37 -17.13
CA GLU A 25 12.57 -10.13 -17.18
C GLU A 25 12.21 -8.78 -17.80
N GLY A 26 13.19 -7.99 -18.27
CA GLY A 26 12.95 -6.73 -18.98
C GLY A 26 12.84 -5.48 -18.08
N TYR A 27 13.19 -5.58 -16.81
CA TYR A 27 13.28 -4.43 -15.90
C TYR A 27 14.60 -3.68 -16.09
N GLU A 28 14.57 -2.37 -15.89
CA GLU A 28 15.77 -1.57 -15.70
C GLU A 28 16.10 -1.55 -14.21
N THR A 29 17.32 -1.93 -13.83
CA THR A 29 17.70 -2.05 -12.42
C THR A 29 18.91 -1.20 -12.08
N GLU A 30 18.87 -0.59 -10.90
CA GLU A 30 20.02 0.03 -10.26
C GLU A 30 20.21 -0.55 -8.86
N SER A 31 21.49 -0.75 -8.45
CA SER A 31 21.84 -1.35 -7.17
C SER A 31 22.43 -0.30 -6.24
N ALA A 32 22.00 -0.29 -4.98
CA ALA A 32 22.60 0.43 -3.87
C ALA A 32 23.01 -0.57 -2.77
N TYR A 33 24.14 -0.33 -2.14
CA TYR A 33 24.73 -1.24 -1.15
C TYR A 33 24.74 -0.66 0.28
N SER A 34 24.03 0.46 0.46
CA SER A 34 23.80 1.09 1.76
C SER A 34 22.58 2.01 1.70
N GLY A 35 22.02 2.36 2.87
CA GLY A 35 20.90 3.29 2.94
C GLY A 35 21.24 4.68 2.39
N ILE A 36 22.44 5.19 2.63
CA ILE A 36 22.90 6.49 2.11
C ILE A 36 22.97 6.47 0.60
N GLU A 37 23.54 5.42 0.00
CA GLU A 37 23.62 5.24 -1.44
C GLU A 37 22.21 5.13 -2.07
N ALA A 38 21.29 4.46 -1.39
CA ALA A 38 19.90 4.35 -1.82
C ALA A 38 19.23 5.72 -1.93
N ILE A 39 19.38 6.58 -0.92
CA ILE A 39 18.80 7.92 -0.91
C ILE A 39 19.35 8.78 -2.04
N ASP A 40 20.67 8.76 -2.29
CA ASP A 40 21.29 9.49 -3.41
C ASP A 40 20.74 9.04 -4.78
N LYS A 41 20.56 7.72 -4.94
CA LYS A 41 20.06 7.12 -6.19
C LYS A 41 18.57 7.33 -6.42
N LEU A 42 17.75 7.46 -5.39
CA LEU A 42 16.32 7.72 -5.53
C LEU A 42 16.02 8.91 -6.42
N GLY A 43 16.71 10.04 -6.21
CA GLY A 43 16.50 11.27 -6.99
C GLY A 43 16.99 11.17 -8.44
N ARG A 44 18.08 10.46 -8.67
CA ARG A 44 18.72 10.36 -9.99
C ARG A 44 18.10 9.29 -10.87
N PHE A 45 17.82 8.13 -10.29
CA PHE A 45 17.29 6.99 -11.01
C PHE A 45 15.78 7.07 -11.18
N SER A 46 15.05 7.73 -10.26
CA SER A 46 13.59 7.85 -10.26
C SER A 46 12.92 6.47 -10.44
N PRO A 47 13.09 5.53 -9.51
CA PRO A 47 12.58 4.17 -9.64
C PRO A 47 11.05 4.12 -9.61
N ASP A 48 10.46 3.12 -10.27
CA ASP A 48 9.03 2.78 -10.18
C ASP A 48 8.73 1.92 -8.94
N LEU A 49 9.76 1.25 -8.38
CA LEU A 49 9.66 0.40 -7.19
C LEU A 49 11.04 0.27 -6.53
N VAL A 50 11.05 0.16 -5.21
CA VAL A 50 12.26 -0.13 -4.43
C VAL A 50 12.13 -1.49 -3.77
N VAL A 51 13.15 -2.34 -3.93
CA VAL A 51 13.35 -3.56 -3.12
C VAL A 51 14.41 -3.21 -2.08
N LEU A 52 14.09 -3.34 -0.81
CA LEU A 52 14.88 -2.78 0.29
C LEU A 52 15.13 -3.80 1.38
N ASP A 53 16.39 -4.14 1.60
CA ASP A 53 16.76 -4.95 2.78
C ASP A 53 16.58 -4.13 4.07
N VAL A 54 16.02 -4.79 5.08
CA VAL A 54 15.87 -4.21 6.41
C VAL A 54 17.20 -4.19 7.16
N MET A 55 18.00 -5.24 6.99
CA MET A 55 19.18 -5.46 7.83
C MET A 55 20.47 -4.97 7.14
N MET A 56 20.66 -3.66 7.09
CA MET A 56 21.88 -3.07 6.53
C MET A 56 22.70 -2.36 7.61
N PRO A 57 24.05 -2.34 7.49
CA PRO A 57 24.90 -1.60 8.41
C PRO A 57 24.76 -0.09 8.24
N GLY A 58 24.81 0.65 9.35
CA GLY A 58 24.66 2.10 9.39
C GLY A 58 23.19 2.52 9.34
N MET A 59 22.72 3.03 8.20
CA MET A 59 21.31 3.37 7.98
C MET A 59 20.54 2.09 7.59
N ASP A 60 19.65 1.65 8.46
CA ASP A 60 18.82 0.45 8.23
C ASP A 60 17.70 0.70 7.19
N GLY A 61 17.06 -0.39 6.73
CA GLY A 61 16.01 -0.28 5.74
C GLY A 61 14.75 0.44 6.24
N PHE A 62 14.49 0.44 7.53
CA PHE A 62 13.37 1.19 8.10
C PHE A 62 13.63 2.69 8.06
N GLU A 63 14.85 3.13 8.35
CA GLU A 63 15.25 4.53 8.25
C GLU A 63 15.20 5.04 6.80
N VAL A 64 15.64 4.20 5.84
CA VAL A 64 15.51 4.50 4.41
C VAL A 64 14.03 4.60 4.00
N LEU A 65 13.18 3.67 4.45
CA LEU A 65 11.74 3.68 4.18
C LEU A 65 11.07 4.94 4.75
N GLU A 66 11.38 5.29 5.98
CA GLU A 66 10.84 6.48 6.63
C GLU A 66 11.24 7.74 5.85
N HIS A 67 12.53 7.88 5.50
CA HIS A 67 13.00 8.98 4.66
C HIS A 67 12.25 9.03 3.32
N LEU A 68 12.10 7.89 2.65
CA LEU A 68 11.42 7.80 1.36
C LEU A 68 9.95 8.22 1.49
N ARG A 69 9.26 7.89 2.58
CA ARG A 69 7.85 8.25 2.80
C ARG A 69 7.64 9.73 3.09
N HIS A 70 8.66 10.45 3.52
CA HIS A 70 8.60 11.92 3.62
C HIS A 70 8.62 12.63 2.25
N VAL A 71 9.21 12.01 1.23
CA VAL A 71 9.46 12.66 -0.07
C VAL A 71 8.75 11.98 -1.25
N SER A 72 8.24 10.76 -1.08
CA SER A 72 7.69 9.97 -2.19
C SER A 72 6.70 8.90 -1.74
N SER A 73 5.79 8.53 -2.65
CA SER A 73 4.88 7.38 -2.53
C SER A 73 5.34 6.18 -3.36
N ILE A 74 6.58 6.15 -3.84
CA ILE A 74 7.14 5.01 -4.59
C ILE A 74 6.93 3.72 -3.80
N PRO A 75 6.37 2.67 -4.42
CA PRO A 75 6.15 1.41 -3.75
C PRO A 75 7.46 0.75 -3.29
N VAL A 76 7.41 0.13 -2.09
CA VAL A 76 8.56 -0.51 -1.45
C VAL A 76 8.20 -1.93 -1.05
N ILE A 77 9.04 -2.88 -1.47
CA ILE A 77 9.03 -4.25 -0.96
C ILE A 77 10.20 -4.40 0.02
N LEU A 78 9.91 -4.76 1.27
CA LEU A 78 10.94 -5.02 2.26
C LEU A 78 11.45 -6.46 2.17
N LEU A 79 12.78 -6.63 2.20
CA LEU A 79 13.41 -7.92 2.45
C LEU A 79 13.75 -8.01 3.94
N THR A 80 13.36 -9.08 4.61
CA THR A 80 13.55 -9.22 6.06
C THR A 80 13.90 -10.65 6.45
N ALA A 81 14.53 -10.85 7.60
CA ALA A 81 14.78 -12.19 8.12
C ALA A 81 13.45 -12.88 8.50
N LYS A 82 13.31 -14.17 8.16
CA LYS A 82 12.07 -14.97 8.12
C LYS A 82 11.22 -15.04 9.40
N ASN A 83 11.69 -14.58 10.56
CA ASN A 83 11.06 -14.88 11.84
C ASN A 83 10.69 -13.66 12.72
N ARG A 84 10.68 -12.45 12.17
CA ARG A 84 10.33 -11.26 12.96
C ARG A 84 8.97 -10.69 12.54
N VAL A 85 7.91 -11.19 13.16
CA VAL A 85 6.55 -10.62 13.03
C VAL A 85 6.58 -9.11 13.34
N ASP A 86 7.39 -8.71 14.33
CA ASP A 86 7.53 -7.31 14.71
C ASP A 86 8.13 -6.44 13.60
N ASP A 87 9.13 -6.92 12.86
CA ASP A 87 9.74 -6.20 11.74
C ASP A 87 8.74 -6.02 10.58
N ARG A 88 7.90 -7.02 10.34
CA ARG A 88 6.82 -6.95 9.34
C ARG A 88 5.78 -5.91 9.72
N ILE A 89 5.31 -5.94 10.97
CA ILE A 89 4.35 -4.96 11.50
C ILE A 89 4.96 -3.57 11.44
N ARG A 90 6.22 -3.40 11.84
CA ARG A 90 6.93 -2.12 11.78
C ARG A 90 7.06 -1.60 10.35
N GLY A 91 7.51 -2.43 9.40
CA GLY A 91 7.68 -2.04 7.99
C GLY A 91 6.38 -1.58 7.35
N LEU A 92 5.29 -2.33 7.57
CA LEU A 92 3.96 -1.96 7.08
C LEU A 92 3.44 -0.71 7.79
N SER A 93 3.71 -0.54 9.09
CA SER A 93 3.38 0.68 9.82
C SER A 93 4.13 1.89 9.28
N LEU A 94 5.33 1.74 8.78
CA LEU A 94 6.11 2.79 8.11
C LEU A 94 5.70 3.00 6.64
N GLY A 95 4.84 2.15 6.07
CA GLY A 95 4.30 2.34 4.72
C GLY A 95 4.92 1.48 3.64
N ALA A 96 5.54 0.35 3.97
CA ALA A 96 5.90 -0.66 2.97
C ALA A 96 4.63 -1.21 2.29
N ASP A 97 4.73 -1.52 1.00
CA ASP A 97 3.63 -2.05 0.18
C ASP A 97 3.57 -3.57 0.21
N ASP A 98 4.71 -4.23 0.43
CA ASP A 98 4.83 -5.67 0.63
C ASP A 98 6.12 -5.99 1.40
N TYR A 99 6.28 -7.26 1.80
CA TYR A 99 7.50 -7.78 2.42
C TYR A 99 7.78 -9.19 1.95
N LEU A 100 9.06 -9.59 1.98
CA LEU A 100 9.51 -10.93 1.61
C LEU A 100 10.57 -11.42 2.61
N GLY A 101 10.35 -12.60 3.18
CA GLY A 101 11.26 -13.18 4.17
C GLY A 101 12.45 -13.88 3.51
N LYS A 102 13.69 -13.52 3.91
CA LYS A 102 14.92 -14.26 3.53
C LYS A 102 15.00 -15.60 4.30
N PRO A 103 15.38 -16.73 3.65
CA PRO A 103 15.68 -16.89 2.23
C PRO A 103 14.41 -16.99 1.38
N PHE A 104 14.46 -16.51 0.13
CA PHE A 104 13.35 -16.53 -0.81
C PHE A 104 13.80 -17.04 -2.19
N ALA A 105 12.83 -17.46 -3.00
CA ALA A 105 13.07 -17.74 -4.41
C ALA A 105 13.01 -16.44 -5.23
N ILE A 106 13.85 -16.31 -6.26
CA ILE A 106 13.85 -15.12 -7.13
C ILE A 106 12.49 -14.96 -7.83
N ASP A 107 11.90 -16.07 -8.28
CA ASP A 107 10.57 -16.05 -8.91
C ASP A 107 9.49 -15.50 -7.97
N GLU A 108 9.60 -15.77 -6.67
CA GLU A 108 8.69 -15.19 -5.66
C GLU A 108 8.85 -13.67 -5.57
N LEU A 109 10.09 -13.17 -5.56
CA LEU A 109 10.35 -11.73 -5.57
C LEU A 109 9.82 -11.08 -6.85
N THR A 110 10.07 -11.69 -8.02
CA THR A 110 9.59 -11.20 -9.32
C THR A 110 8.07 -11.11 -9.35
N ALA A 111 7.36 -12.15 -8.90
CA ALA A 111 5.90 -12.17 -8.83
C ALA A 111 5.36 -11.06 -7.91
N ARG A 112 6.03 -10.77 -6.77
CA ARG A 112 5.66 -9.67 -5.87
C ARG A 112 5.89 -8.30 -6.49
N ILE A 113 7.01 -8.11 -7.18
CA ILE A 113 7.33 -6.88 -7.92
C ILE A 113 6.23 -6.61 -8.95
N GLU A 114 5.85 -7.60 -9.75
CA GLU A 114 4.76 -7.46 -10.73
C GLU A 114 3.44 -7.10 -10.08
N ALA A 115 3.07 -7.79 -9.00
CA ALA A 115 1.83 -7.54 -8.28
C ALA A 115 1.78 -6.11 -7.71
N VAL A 116 2.87 -5.63 -7.11
CA VAL A 116 2.98 -4.28 -6.55
C VAL A 116 2.96 -3.23 -7.67
N LEU A 117 3.73 -3.42 -8.76
CA LEU A 117 3.73 -2.51 -9.91
C LEU A 117 2.39 -2.46 -10.64
N ARG A 118 1.65 -3.56 -10.72
CA ARG A 118 0.31 -3.60 -11.31
C ARG A 118 -0.66 -2.77 -10.47
N ARG A 119 -0.61 -2.87 -9.16
CA ARG A 119 -1.43 -2.08 -8.23
C ARG A 119 -1.09 -0.58 -8.26
N SER A 120 0.18 -0.24 -8.54
CA SER A 120 0.68 1.14 -8.61
C SER A 120 0.47 1.79 -9.99
N ARG A 121 0.03 1.04 -10.99
CA ARG A 121 -0.32 1.63 -12.28
C ARG A 121 -1.59 2.45 -12.13
N PRO A 122 -1.59 3.75 -12.51
CA PRO A 122 -2.81 4.37 -12.95
C PRO A 122 -3.31 3.51 -14.11
N SER A 123 -4.55 3.06 -14.06
CA SER A 123 -5.15 2.33 -15.18
C SER A 123 -4.83 3.09 -16.46
N GLN A 124 -4.08 2.48 -17.39
CA GLN A 124 -3.86 3.11 -18.69
C GLN A 124 -5.25 3.42 -19.27
N PRO A 125 -5.47 4.59 -19.83
CA PRO A 125 -6.74 4.88 -20.47
C PRO A 125 -6.86 3.99 -21.70
N GLU A 126 -7.59 2.91 -21.58
CA GLU A 126 -8.30 2.36 -22.71
C GLU A 126 -9.26 3.44 -23.24
N PRO A 127 -9.60 3.48 -24.54
CA PRO A 127 -10.25 4.64 -25.15
C PRO A 127 -11.55 4.99 -24.41
N LYS A 128 -11.53 6.15 -23.77
CA LYS A 128 -12.62 6.91 -23.15
C LYS A 128 -13.93 6.14 -22.89
N GLU A 129 -13.93 5.35 -21.84
CA GLU A 129 -15.13 5.14 -21.07
C GLU A 129 -15.22 6.21 -19.96
N PRO A 130 -16.42 6.58 -19.50
CA PRO A 130 -16.63 7.72 -18.61
C PRO A 130 -15.78 7.58 -17.35
N GLU A 131 -15.21 8.69 -16.87
CA GLU A 131 -14.41 8.76 -15.64
C GLU A 131 -15.07 7.94 -14.53
N GLU A 132 -14.58 6.72 -14.29
CA GLU A 132 -15.13 5.89 -13.23
C GLU A 132 -14.71 6.46 -11.88
N THR A 133 -15.52 7.37 -11.40
CA THR A 133 -15.45 7.85 -10.02
C THR A 133 -16.31 6.94 -9.16
N LEU A 134 -15.71 6.20 -8.26
CA LEU A 134 -16.44 5.50 -7.22
C LEU A 134 -16.74 6.47 -6.08
N ALA A 135 -17.95 6.43 -5.57
CA ALA A 135 -18.36 7.28 -4.46
C ALA A 135 -19.13 6.49 -3.40
N PHE A 136 -18.91 6.85 -2.14
CA PHE A 136 -19.68 6.40 -1.00
C PHE A 136 -19.82 7.54 0.00
N ALA A 137 -21.01 8.08 0.15
CA ALA A 137 -21.25 9.30 0.95
C ALA A 137 -20.33 10.45 0.53
N SER A 138 -19.51 10.96 1.44
CA SER A 138 -18.54 12.05 1.17
C SER A 138 -17.18 11.54 0.65
N LEU A 139 -17.01 10.24 0.42
CA LEU A 139 -15.81 9.65 -0.15
C LEU A 139 -15.93 9.62 -1.66
N LYS A 140 -14.88 10.02 -2.36
CA LYS A 140 -14.75 9.91 -3.81
C LYS A 140 -13.39 9.32 -4.16
N CYS A 141 -13.38 8.34 -5.04
CA CYS A 141 -12.17 7.72 -5.56
C CYS A 141 -12.14 7.86 -7.07
N ASN A 142 -11.11 8.52 -7.59
CA ASN A 142 -10.87 8.61 -9.02
C ASN A 142 -9.93 7.47 -9.41
N LEU A 143 -10.45 6.50 -10.17
CA LEU A 143 -9.69 5.31 -10.56
C LEU A 143 -8.60 5.63 -11.58
N ALA A 144 -8.86 6.58 -12.48
CA ALA A 144 -7.90 6.99 -13.50
C ALA A 144 -6.70 7.75 -12.92
N GLN A 145 -6.93 8.57 -11.89
CA GLN A 145 -5.87 9.35 -11.23
C GLN A 145 -5.26 8.64 -10.02
N HIS A 146 -5.77 7.45 -9.66
CA HIS A 146 -5.35 6.71 -8.46
C HIS A 146 -5.39 7.57 -7.19
N SER A 147 -6.40 8.43 -7.07
CA SER A 147 -6.55 9.39 -5.99
C SER A 147 -7.89 9.22 -5.26
N ALA A 148 -7.94 9.64 -4.01
CA ALA A 148 -9.15 9.62 -3.21
C ALA A 148 -9.31 10.90 -2.41
N SER A 149 -10.55 11.31 -2.16
CA SER A 149 -10.89 12.45 -1.33
C SER A 149 -12.03 12.14 -0.38
N ALA A 150 -12.06 12.85 0.75
CA ALA A 150 -13.11 12.82 1.75
C ALA A 150 -13.54 14.25 2.06
N ASN A 151 -14.83 14.58 1.97
CA ASN A 151 -15.34 15.95 2.08
C ASN A 151 -14.62 16.96 1.15
N GLY A 152 -14.15 16.51 -0.02
CA GLY A 152 -13.36 17.33 -0.95
C GLY A 152 -11.90 17.53 -0.58
N ILE A 153 -11.42 16.98 0.54
CA ILE A 153 -10.03 17.00 0.98
C ILE A 153 -9.34 15.75 0.43
N GLU A 154 -8.24 15.92 -0.28
CA GLU A 154 -7.46 14.80 -0.80
C GLU A 154 -6.86 13.98 0.35
N LEU A 155 -6.96 12.64 0.24
CA LEU A 155 -6.41 11.70 1.20
C LEU A 155 -5.02 11.25 0.74
N PRO A 156 -3.96 11.49 1.51
CA PRO A 156 -2.60 11.05 1.17
C PRO A 156 -2.44 9.53 1.43
N LEU A 157 -3.04 8.70 0.56
CA LEU A 157 -3.06 7.26 0.71
C LEU A 157 -1.83 6.61 0.09
N GLN A 158 -1.29 5.61 0.78
CA GLN A 158 -0.35 4.66 0.19
C GLN A 158 -1.12 3.68 -0.70
N ASN A 159 -0.41 3.01 -1.62
CA ASN A 159 -1.04 2.12 -2.59
C ASN A 159 -1.98 1.08 -1.94
N LEU A 160 -1.53 0.39 -0.91
CA LEU A 160 -2.33 -0.63 -0.22
C LEU A 160 -3.56 -0.06 0.51
N GLU A 161 -3.44 1.15 1.08
CA GLU A 161 -4.55 1.86 1.70
C GLU A 161 -5.59 2.30 0.65
N TYR A 162 -5.12 2.75 -0.52
CA TYR A 162 -5.98 3.10 -1.65
C TYR A 162 -6.75 1.88 -2.16
N GLN A 163 -6.07 0.74 -2.38
CA GLN A 163 -6.72 -0.51 -2.81
C GLN A 163 -7.76 -0.99 -1.79
N LEU A 164 -7.45 -0.94 -0.50
CA LEU A 164 -8.39 -1.24 0.57
C LEU A 164 -9.61 -0.31 0.52
N LEU A 165 -9.40 0.99 0.32
CA LEU A 165 -10.49 1.95 0.20
C LEU A 165 -11.38 1.63 -1.00
N ILE A 166 -10.80 1.30 -2.16
CA ILE A 166 -11.56 0.88 -3.36
C ILE A 166 -12.44 -0.34 -3.07
N CYS A 167 -11.89 -1.36 -2.42
CA CYS A 167 -12.67 -2.55 -2.03
C CYS A 167 -13.86 -2.16 -1.15
N LEU A 168 -13.63 -1.33 -0.14
CA LEU A 168 -14.66 -0.89 0.79
C LEU A 168 -15.72 0.00 0.11
N VAL A 169 -15.32 0.94 -0.75
CA VAL A 169 -16.25 1.82 -1.48
C VAL A 169 -17.11 1.02 -2.46
N LYS A 170 -16.53 0.08 -3.21
CA LYS A 170 -17.28 -0.84 -4.08
C LYS A 170 -18.30 -1.69 -3.32
N ALA A 171 -17.97 -2.10 -2.12
CA ALA A 171 -18.88 -2.89 -1.27
C ALA A 171 -19.97 -2.03 -0.61
N GLY A 172 -19.69 -0.74 -0.38
CA GLY A 172 -20.59 0.15 0.35
C GLY A 172 -20.77 -0.31 1.81
N GLU A 173 -22.01 -0.50 2.24
CA GLU A 173 -22.32 -0.97 3.60
C GLU A 173 -22.25 -2.50 3.78
N ARG A 174 -21.94 -3.25 2.73
CA ARG A 174 -21.76 -4.71 2.83
C ARG A 174 -20.47 -5.03 3.58
N VAL A 175 -20.54 -6.06 4.44
CA VAL A 175 -19.36 -6.54 5.15
C VAL A 175 -18.45 -7.29 4.19
N LEU A 176 -17.20 -6.88 4.10
CA LEU A 176 -16.14 -7.62 3.44
C LEU A 176 -15.42 -8.50 4.46
N SER A 177 -15.36 -9.80 4.18
CA SER A 177 -14.69 -10.75 5.07
C SER A 177 -13.18 -10.57 5.07
N TYR A 178 -12.50 -11.02 6.14
CA TYR A 178 -11.03 -11.01 6.19
C TYR A 178 -10.41 -11.74 5.01
N ASN A 179 -10.92 -12.92 4.67
CA ASN A 179 -10.39 -13.72 3.56
C ASN A 179 -10.55 -13.01 2.21
N TYR A 180 -11.71 -12.40 1.97
CA TYR A 180 -11.92 -11.61 0.75
C TYR A 180 -10.95 -10.43 0.64
N LEU A 181 -10.75 -9.69 1.73
CA LEU A 181 -9.82 -8.55 1.73
C LEU A 181 -8.37 -9.01 1.57
N LEU A 182 -7.99 -10.12 2.20
CA LEU A 182 -6.65 -10.68 2.06
C LEU A 182 -6.39 -11.10 0.62
N SER A 183 -7.28 -11.87 -0.01
CA SER A 183 -7.13 -12.29 -1.41
C SER A 183 -7.22 -11.14 -2.42
N SER A 184 -7.95 -10.06 -2.09
CA SER A 184 -8.06 -8.89 -2.97
C SER A 184 -6.86 -7.94 -2.91
N LEU A 185 -6.20 -7.87 -1.75
CA LEU A 185 -5.07 -6.97 -1.51
C LEU A 185 -3.72 -7.67 -1.68
N TRP A 186 -3.67 -8.97 -1.44
CA TRP A 186 -2.47 -9.81 -1.58
C TRP A 186 -2.82 -11.06 -2.36
N GLU A 187 -2.15 -11.29 -3.48
CA GLU A 187 -2.31 -12.52 -4.26
C GLU A 187 -1.69 -13.72 -3.52
N ASP A 188 -2.28 -14.92 -3.71
CA ASP A 188 -1.77 -16.22 -3.23
C ASP A 188 -1.60 -16.35 -1.70
N ASP A 189 -2.61 -16.00 -0.90
CA ASP A 189 -2.62 -16.14 0.58
C ASP A 189 -1.42 -15.49 1.32
N ARG A 190 -0.77 -14.50 0.70
CA ARG A 190 0.46 -13.88 1.20
C ARG A 190 0.24 -12.78 2.24
N GLY A 191 -0.99 -12.29 2.38
CA GLY A 191 -1.36 -11.36 3.44
C GLY A 191 -1.83 -12.08 4.70
N ASP A 192 -1.58 -11.51 5.86
CA ASP A 192 -2.15 -11.99 7.12
C ASP A 192 -3.10 -10.96 7.75
N ILE A 193 -3.88 -11.44 8.72
CA ILE A 193 -4.86 -10.59 9.42
C ILE A 193 -4.17 -9.43 10.18
N ALA A 194 -2.93 -9.62 10.66
CA ALA A 194 -2.20 -8.58 11.37
C ALA A 194 -1.85 -7.43 10.41
N THR A 195 -1.33 -7.76 9.24
CA THR A 195 -1.06 -6.83 8.14
C THR A 195 -2.31 -6.06 7.71
N LEU A 196 -3.43 -6.76 7.51
CA LEU A 196 -4.71 -6.13 7.16
C LEU A 196 -5.16 -5.16 8.26
N ARG A 197 -5.05 -5.52 9.54
CA ARG A 197 -5.42 -4.65 10.67
C ARG A 197 -4.59 -3.37 10.70
N VAL A 198 -3.29 -3.45 10.42
CA VAL A 198 -2.41 -2.27 10.34
C VAL A 198 -2.85 -1.35 9.21
N THR A 199 -3.09 -1.91 8.02
CA THR A 199 -3.56 -1.14 6.84
C THR A 199 -4.91 -0.46 7.10
N VAL A 200 -5.87 -1.19 7.68
CA VAL A 200 -7.17 -0.64 8.12
C VAL A 200 -6.98 0.48 9.14
N GLY A 201 -6.09 0.30 10.12
CA GLY A 201 -5.81 1.30 11.15
C GLY A 201 -5.29 2.62 10.57
N LYS A 202 -4.37 2.55 9.61
CA LYS A 202 -3.83 3.72 8.90
C LYS A 202 -4.88 4.43 8.06
N LEU A 203 -5.60 3.67 7.23
CA LEU A 203 -6.68 4.20 6.40
C LEU A 203 -7.74 4.90 7.28
N ARG A 204 -8.16 4.26 8.36
CA ARG A 204 -9.12 4.79 9.33
C ARG A 204 -8.66 6.13 9.92
N GLY A 205 -7.39 6.24 10.32
CA GLY A 205 -6.81 7.47 10.85
C GLY A 205 -6.90 8.63 9.86
N LYS A 206 -6.51 8.41 8.61
CA LYS A 206 -6.56 9.42 7.54
C LYS A 206 -7.99 9.83 7.19
N MET A 207 -8.89 8.86 7.07
CA MET A 207 -10.31 9.14 6.80
C MET A 207 -10.98 9.87 7.96
N LYS A 208 -10.71 9.48 9.20
CA LYS A 208 -11.26 10.15 10.40
C LYS A 208 -10.81 11.61 10.49
N GLN A 209 -9.56 11.90 10.13
CA GLN A 209 -9.05 13.27 10.09
C GLN A 209 -9.82 14.15 9.09
N ALA A 210 -10.16 13.62 7.91
CA ALA A 210 -10.86 14.35 6.86
C ALA A 210 -12.39 14.40 7.06
N LEU A 211 -12.99 13.35 7.63
CA LEU A 211 -14.43 13.22 7.79
C LEU A 211 -14.94 13.69 9.16
N GLY A 212 -14.09 13.74 10.18
CA GLY A 212 -14.47 14.03 11.57
C GLY A 212 -15.06 12.83 12.33
N TYR A 213 -15.25 11.69 11.68
CA TYR A 213 -15.72 10.44 12.28
C TYR A 213 -15.01 9.23 11.68
N ASP A 214 -15.11 8.06 12.33
CA ASP A 214 -14.57 6.80 11.82
C ASP A 214 -15.57 6.14 10.85
N PRO A 215 -15.28 6.09 9.54
CA PRO A 215 -16.21 5.51 8.57
C PRO A 215 -16.07 4.00 8.42
N ILE A 216 -15.09 3.36 9.06
CA ILE A 216 -14.84 1.92 8.94
C ILE A 216 -15.33 1.20 10.18
N LEU A 217 -16.41 0.43 10.06
CA LEU A 217 -16.92 -0.41 11.11
C LEU A 217 -16.23 -1.78 11.09
N THR A 218 -15.74 -2.22 12.26
CA THR A 218 -15.24 -3.58 12.45
C THR A 218 -16.39 -4.50 12.81
N VAL A 219 -16.63 -5.55 12.02
CA VAL A 219 -17.54 -6.62 12.33
C VAL A 219 -16.72 -7.77 12.91
N HIS A 220 -16.77 -7.91 14.25
CA HIS A 220 -15.90 -8.82 14.97
C HIS A 220 -16.04 -10.26 14.47
N GLY A 221 -14.91 -10.92 14.23
CA GLY A 221 -14.85 -12.29 13.71
C GLY A 221 -15.11 -12.42 12.20
N ILE A 222 -15.59 -11.36 11.51
CA ILE A 222 -16.00 -11.42 10.11
C ILE A 222 -15.11 -10.55 9.22
N GLY A 223 -15.03 -9.23 9.50
CA GLY A 223 -14.30 -8.31 8.60
C GLY A 223 -14.63 -6.85 8.84
N TYR A 224 -14.70 -6.08 7.75
CA TYR A 224 -14.89 -4.63 7.76
C TYR A 224 -15.97 -4.18 6.77
N ARG A 225 -16.61 -3.05 7.05
CA ARG A 225 -17.51 -2.36 6.12
C ARG A 225 -17.43 -0.85 6.30
N LEU A 226 -17.86 -0.10 5.30
CA LEU A 226 -18.14 1.32 5.49
C LEU A 226 -19.49 1.54 6.19
N HIS A 227 -19.59 2.66 6.87
CA HIS A 227 -20.85 3.15 7.40
C HIS A 227 -20.86 4.69 7.37
N THR A 228 -22.04 5.24 7.28
CA THR A 228 -22.30 6.68 7.51
C THR A 228 -22.91 6.84 8.89
N PRO A 229 -22.49 7.86 9.68
CA PRO A 229 -23.21 8.16 10.90
C PRO A 229 -24.66 8.55 10.51
N VAL A 230 -25.63 7.89 11.13
CA VAL A 230 -27.02 8.32 11.00
C VAL A 230 -27.08 9.72 11.62
N ASN A 231 -27.29 10.76 10.79
CA ASN A 231 -27.62 12.08 11.29
C ASN A 231 -28.91 11.96 12.12
N ASN A 232 -28.78 11.88 13.42
CA ASN A 232 -29.88 12.22 14.31
C ASN A 232 -30.17 13.71 14.09
N HIS A 233 -31.02 14.03 13.13
CA HIS A 233 -31.65 15.33 13.05
C HIS A 233 -32.40 15.55 14.40
N PRO A 234 -32.11 16.65 15.12
CA PRO A 234 -32.82 16.96 16.35
C PRO A 234 -34.17 17.67 16.06
N ASP A 235 -35.01 17.09 15.19
CA ASP A 235 -36.33 17.67 14.86
C ASP A 235 -37.46 16.67 15.11
N PHE A 236 -37.55 16.14 16.33
CA PHE A 236 -38.78 15.60 16.87
C PHE A 236 -38.88 15.87 18.38
N LYS A 237 -38.78 17.14 18.76
CA LYS A 237 -39.36 17.61 20.02
C LYS A 237 -40.36 18.74 19.71
N ASN A 238 -41.58 18.47 20.02
CA ASN A 238 -42.76 19.30 20.11
C ASN A 238 -43.83 19.08 19.04
N LYS A 239 -44.68 18.10 19.30
CA LYS A 239 -46.15 18.33 19.23
C LYS A 239 -46.79 17.50 20.32
N SER A 240 -46.83 18.08 21.53
CA SER A 240 -47.84 17.76 22.54
C SER A 240 -49.08 18.58 22.20
N LEU A 241 -50.18 17.90 22.04
CA LEU A 241 -51.53 18.33 22.41
C LEU A 241 -52.32 17.09 22.78
#